data_41dd4667b646cee2b94cf6b6c0172a61
#
_entry.id   41dd4667b646cee2b94cf6b6c0172a61
#
_cell.length_a   1.000
_cell.length_b   1.000
_cell.length_c   1.000
_cell.angle_alpha   90.00
_cell.angle_beta   90.00
_cell.angle_gamma   90.00
#
_symmetry.space_group_name_H-M   'P 1'
#
loop_
_entity.id
_entity.type
_entity.pdbx_description
1 polymer ?
#
loop_
_entity_poly.entity_id
_entity_poly.type
_entity_poly.pdbx_seq_one_letter_code
_entity_poly.pdbx_strand_id
1 'polypeptide(L)'
;MQTHFTDADLQKPHIQEADRILRTCVHCGFCNATCPTYQLLGDERDSPRGRIYLMKELLESRDDDDQVTDETRLHLDRCLTCLNCETTCPSGVEYHKLLNIGRAEIERRVPRPAGERAQRYALRKMMVEPKRFQALLKLGQTFKPLVPSKLRNKMPAAPIDAGARPDANRHTRRVLILEGCVQPGLSPNTNAATTRILDRLGISVTPVAEAGCCGAVDFHLNAQNDGRARMRANIDAWWPYIEQGTEAIVQTASGCGAFVKEYGYMLKDDPDYAVKAQKVSTLAKDIVEILRDEPLDALNVNASQRLAFHCPCTLQHAQKLNGAVEGVLGKLGFALTPVQDAHLCCGSAGTYSITQPELATQLRDNKLNALEAGDPEMIVTANIGCQTHLAGANRTPVRHWVEIVDAALT
;
A
#
# COMPACT_ATOMS: atom_id res chain seq x y z
N MET A 1 -5.66 -0.45 -28.10
CA MET A 1 -6.36 0.75 -28.62
C MET A 1 -5.44 1.49 -29.59
N GLN A 2 -5.99 2.22 -30.56
CA GLN A 2 -5.19 3.02 -31.49
C GLN A 2 -4.74 4.32 -30.81
N THR A 3 -3.50 4.73 -31.04
CA THR A 3 -2.90 5.96 -30.50
C THR A 3 -2.43 6.86 -31.65
N HIS A 4 -2.34 8.17 -31.40
CA HIS A 4 -2.04 9.20 -32.42
C HIS A 4 -0.93 10.14 -31.93
N PHE A 5 0.09 9.62 -31.26
CA PHE A 5 1.27 10.40 -30.86
C PHE A 5 2.11 10.81 -32.06
N THR A 6 2.66 12.02 -32.04
CA THR A 6 3.62 12.48 -33.05
C THR A 6 4.98 11.82 -32.84
N ASP A 7 5.83 11.82 -33.87
CA ASP A 7 7.21 11.32 -33.77
C ASP A 7 7.99 12.09 -32.69
N ALA A 8 7.73 13.37 -32.50
CA ALA A 8 8.36 14.18 -31.45
C ALA A 8 7.91 13.76 -30.04
N ASP A 9 6.65 13.39 -29.85
CA ASP A 9 6.15 12.88 -28.58
C ASP A 9 6.76 11.51 -28.26
N LEU A 10 6.89 10.66 -29.26
CA LEU A 10 7.51 9.33 -29.10
C LEU A 10 9.02 9.37 -28.80
N GLN A 11 9.68 10.54 -28.88
CA GLN A 11 11.05 10.71 -28.34
C GLN A 11 11.09 10.81 -26.81
N LYS A 12 9.94 11.06 -26.14
CA LYS A 12 9.85 11.17 -24.69
C LYS A 12 9.65 9.77 -24.07
N PRO A 13 10.54 9.26 -23.18
CA PRO A 13 10.46 7.88 -22.66
C PRO A 13 9.11 7.54 -22.00
N HIS A 14 8.53 8.48 -21.23
CA HIS A 14 7.25 8.27 -20.60
C HIS A 14 6.07 8.17 -21.58
N ILE A 15 6.15 8.85 -22.74
CA ILE A 15 5.14 8.74 -23.81
C ILE A 15 5.30 7.41 -24.55
N GLN A 16 6.53 6.97 -24.83
CA GLN A 16 6.77 5.65 -25.40
C GLN A 16 6.17 4.53 -24.53
N GLU A 17 6.38 4.64 -23.22
CA GLU A 17 5.82 3.67 -22.28
C GLU A 17 4.29 3.75 -22.24
N ALA A 18 3.70 4.94 -22.24
CA ALA A 18 2.27 5.14 -22.31
C ALA A 18 1.67 4.58 -23.60
N ASP A 19 2.30 4.84 -24.74
CA ASP A 19 1.88 4.31 -26.05
C ASP A 19 1.85 2.77 -26.06
N ARG A 20 2.90 2.14 -25.56
CA ARG A 20 2.98 0.68 -25.44
C ARG A 20 1.82 0.13 -24.59
N ILE A 21 1.56 0.75 -23.43
CA ILE A 21 0.51 0.29 -22.51
C ILE A 21 -0.89 0.54 -23.11
N LEU A 22 -1.12 1.69 -23.71
CA LEU A 22 -2.39 2.04 -24.36
C LEU A 22 -2.71 1.05 -25.50
N ARG A 23 -1.72 0.69 -26.33
CA ARG A 23 -1.89 -0.28 -27.44
C ARG A 23 -2.19 -1.69 -26.95
N THR A 24 -1.81 -2.04 -25.72
CA THR A 24 -2.14 -3.33 -25.10
C THR A 24 -3.64 -3.44 -24.74
N CYS A 25 -4.32 -2.31 -24.51
CA CYS A 25 -5.73 -2.29 -24.14
C CYS A 25 -6.65 -2.53 -25.34
N VAL A 26 -7.44 -3.59 -25.31
CA VAL A 26 -8.46 -3.91 -26.34
C VAL A 26 -9.86 -3.39 -25.99
N HIS A 27 -10.00 -2.63 -24.91
CA HIS A 27 -11.25 -1.98 -24.48
C HIS A 27 -12.42 -2.94 -24.16
N CYS A 28 -12.15 -4.18 -23.78
CA CYS A 28 -13.17 -5.23 -23.55
C CYS A 28 -14.09 -4.98 -22.33
N GLY A 29 -13.63 -4.21 -21.34
CA GLY A 29 -14.43 -3.84 -20.17
C GLY A 29 -14.41 -4.84 -19.00
N PHE A 30 -13.69 -5.97 -19.04
CA PHE A 30 -13.60 -6.89 -17.91
C PHE A 30 -13.12 -6.23 -16.61
N CYS A 31 -12.25 -5.23 -16.72
CA CYS A 31 -11.76 -4.45 -15.58
C CYS A 31 -12.85 -3.64 -14.85
N ASN A 32 -13.98 -3.35 -15.49
CA ASN A 32 -15.07 -2.59 -14.89
C ASN A 32 -15.76 -3.39 -13.78
N ALA A 33 -15.94 -4.70 -13.98
CA ALA A 33 -16.60 -5.59 -13.02
C ALA A 33 -15.85 -5.67 -11.66
N THR A 34 -14.54 -5.42 -11.66
CA THR A 34 -13.72 -5.50 -10.45
C THR A 34 -13.30 -4.14 -9.89
N CYS A 35 -13.75 -3.04 -10.51
CA CYS A 35 -13.39 -1.69 -10.08
C CYS A 35 -14.35 -1.18 -8.98
N PRO A 36 -13.86 -0.96 -7.73
CA PRO A 36 -14.73 -0.54 -6.64
C PRO A 36 -15.36 0.83 -6.85
N THR A 37 -14.65 1.78 -7.48
CA THR A 37 -15.19 3.12 -7.75
C THR A 37 -16.24 3.10 -8.85
N TYR A 38 -16.10 2.26 -9.87
CA TYR A 38 -17.12 2.06 -10.88
C TYR A 38 -18.38 1.42 -10.31
N GLN A 39 -18.21 0.40 -9.45
CA GLN A 39 -19.35 -0.24 -8.79
C GLN A 39 -20.15 0.72 -7.89
N LEU A 40 -19.49 1.69 -7.24
CA LEU A 40 -20.18 2.69 -6.42
C LEU A 40 -20.85 3.80 -7.21
N LEU A 41 -20.20 4.28 -8.27
CA LEU A 41 -20.59 5.51 -8.96
C LEU A 41 -21.38 5.27 -10.25
N GLY A 42 -21.19 4.12 -10.91
CA GLY A 42 -21.82 3.81 -12.20
C GLY A 42 -21.34 4.68 -13.38
N ASP A 43 -20.39 5.61 -13.16
CA ASP A 43 -19.85 6.47 -14.19
C ASP A 43 -18.70 5.78 -14.91
N GLU A 44 -18.78 5.67 -16.24
CA GLU A 44 -17.74 5.04 -17.06
C GLU A 44 -16.38 5.73 -16.89
N ARG A 45 -16.33 7.03 -16.69
CA ARG A 45 -15.09 7.78 -16.48
C ARG A 45 -14.41 7.42 -15.15
N ASP A 46 -15.14 6.85 -14.19
CA ASP A 46 -14.62 6.30 -12.94
C ASP A 46 -14.25 4.81 -13.05
N SER A 47 -14.40 4.21 -14.23
CA SER A 47 -13.94 2.85 -14.54
C SER A 47 -12.48 2.84 -14.99
N PRO A 48 -11.76 1.69 -14.90
CA PRO A 48 -10.40 1.60 -15.42
C PRO A 48 -10.33 1.86 -16.92
N ARG A 49 -11.29 1.33 -17.67
CA ARG A 49 -11.39 1.50 -19.11
C ARG A 49 -11.61 2.97 -19.48
N GLY A 50 -12.53 3.65 -18.80
CA GLY A 50 -12.79 5.07 -19.01
C GLY A 50 -11.58 5.93 -18.64
N ARG A 51 -10.91 5.62 -17.50
CA ARG A 51 -9.66 6.33 -17.13
C ARG A 51 -8.52 6.11 -18.12
N ILE A 52 -8.40 4.91 -18.73
CA ILE A 52 -7.43 4.68 -19.81
C ILE A 52 -7.73 5.60 -20.99
N TYR A 53 -9.01 5.77 -21.34
CA TYR A 53 -9.42 6.68 -22.39
C TYR A 53 -9.10 8.15 -22.05
N LEU A 54 -9.44 8.59 -20.84
CA LEU A 54 -9.11 9.95 -20.38
C LEU A 54 -7.58 10.21 -20.37
N MET A 55 -6.77 9.23 -19.98
CA MET A 55 -5.31 9.36 -20.03
C MET A 55 -4.80 9.38 -21.46
N LYS A 56 -5.39 8.60 -22.37
CA LYS A 56 -5.06 8.67 -23.79
C LYS A 56 -5.30 10.07 -24.35
N GLU A 57 -6.50 10.63 -24.16
CA GLU A 57 -6.84 11.98 -24.61
C GLU A 57 -5.91 13.03 -24.00
N LEU A 58 -5.65 12.94 -22.69
CA LEU A 58 -4.71 13.82 -21.98
C LEU A 58 -3.31 13.82 -22.61
N LEU A 59 -2.79 12.64 -22.96
CA LEU A 59 -1.42 12.49 -23.47
C LEU A 59 -1.28 12.82 -24.95
N GLU A 60 -2.35 12.66 -25.75
CA GLU A 60 -2.38 13.00 -27.18
C GLU A 60 -2.74 14.48 -27.43
N SER A 61 -3.38 15.15 -26.48
CA SER A 61 -3.76 16.56 -26.59
C SER A 61 -2.55 17.50 -26.43
N ARG A 62 -2.65 18.69 -27.02
CA ARG A 62 -1.64 19.74 -26.85
C ARG A 62 -1.76 20.42 -25.49
N ASP A 63 -0.70 21.08 -25.04
CA ASP A 63 -0.65 21.76 -23.74
C ASP A 63 -1.68 22.89 -23.57
N ASP A 64 -2.14 23.47 -24.68
CA ASP A 64 -3.14 24.55 -24.75
C ASP A 64 -4.57 24.05 -25.03
N ASP A 65 -4.80 22.74 -24.98
CA ASP A 65 -6.10 22.14 -25.25
C ASP A 65 -7.04 22.33 -24.05
N ASP A 66 -8.11 23.09 -24.23
CA ASP A 66 -9.14 23.38 -23.24
C ASP A 66 -9.97 22.14 -22.82
N GLN A 67 -9.80 21.01 -23.47
CA GLN A 67 -10.50 19.76 -23.11
C GLN A 67 -9.90 19.06 -21.89
N VAL A 68 -8.67 19.39 -21.53
CA VAL A 68 -8.00 18.87 -20.34
C VAL A 68 -8.39 19.71 -19.12
N THR A 69 -9.34 19.22 -18.33
CA THR A 69 -9.99 20.00 -17.28
C THR A 69 -9.82 19.38 -15.89
N ASP A 70 -10.30 20.11 -14.88
CA ASP A 70 -10.46 19.62 -13.50
C ASP A 70 -11.29 18.33 -13.42
N GLU A 71 -12.18 18.09 -14.39
CA GLU A 71 -13.00 16.88 -14.45
C GLU A 71 -12.15 15.65 -14.74
N THR A 72 -11.22 15.73 -15.70
CA THR A 72 -10.24 14.65 -15.96
C THR A 72 -9.44 14.34 -14.69
N ARG A 73 -8.97 15.37 -13.99
CA ARG A 73 -8.25 15.21 -12.72
C ARG A 73 -9.12 14.52 -11.65
N LEU A 74 -10.39 14.91 -11.52
CA LEU A 74 -11.33 14.32 -10.57
C LEU A 74 -11.42 12.80 -10.73
N HIS A 75 -11.63 12.32 -11.96
CA HIS A 75 -11.73 10.89 -12.24
C HIS A 75 -10.43 10.13 -11.99
N LEU A 76 -9.26 10.71 -12.30
CA LEU A 76 -7.97 10.12 -11.99
C LEU A 76 -7.69 10.09 -10.48
N ASP A 77 -8.10 11.13 -9.73
CA ASP A 77 -7.94 11.19 -8.27
C ASP A 77 -8.87 10.21 -7.52
N ARG A 78 -10.02 9.87 -8.07
CA ARG A 78 -10.93 8.86 -7.54
C ARG A 78 -10.41 7.43 -7.68
N CYS A 79 -9.37 7.19 -8.44
CA CYS A 79 -8.76 5.87 -8.53
C CYS A 79 -8.01 5.52 -7.24
N LEU A 80 -8.35 4.37 -6.65
CA LEU A 80 -7.72 3.81 -5.45
C LEU A 80 -6.31 3.26 -5.66
N THR A 81 -5.87 3.09 -6.90
CA THR A 81 -4.62 2.38 -7.23
C THR A 81 -4.58 0.97 -6.62
N CYS A 82 -5.72 0.29 -6.57
CA CYS A 82 -5.86 -1.04 -5.94
C CYS A 82 -5.39 -2.19 -6.84
N LEU A 83 -5.16 -1.95 -8.13
CA LEU A 83 -4.67 -2.88 -9.15
C LEU A 83 -5.56 -4.12 -9.43
N ASN A 84 -6.78 -4.15 -8.91
CA ASN A 84 -7.71 -5.23 -9.19
C ASN A 84 -8.04 -5.35 -10.69
N CYS A 85 -8.17 -4.19 -11.36
CA CYS A 85 -8.34 -4.12 -12.82
C CYS A 85 -7.16 -4.69 -13.61
N GLU A 86 -5.94 -4.61 -13.06
CA GLU A 86 -4.72 -5.10 -13.69
C GLU A 86 -4.64 -6.63 -13.60
N THR A 87 -4.95 -7.20 -12.44
CA THR A 87 -4.99 -8.67 -12.27
C THR A 87 -6.14 -9.34 -13.02
N THR A 88 -7.22 -8.60 -13.27
CA THR A 88 -8.38 -9.09 -14.04
C THR A 88 -8.16 -8.98 -15.55
N CYS A 89 -7.21 -8.16 -16.00
CA CYS A 89 -7.03 -7.86 -17.42
C CYS A 89 -6.44 -9.04 -18.21
N PRO A 90 -7.17 -9.65 -19.17
CA PRO A 90 -6.64 -10.76 -19.97
C PRO A 90 -5.54 -10.30 -20.95
N SER A 91 -5.49 -9.00 -21.28
CA SER A 91 -4.47 -8.42 -22.17
C SER A 91 -3.22 -7.96 -21.43
N GLY A 92 -3.19 -8.03 -20.09
CA GLY A 92 -2.02 -7.66 -19.29
C GLY A 92 -1.67 -6.16 -19.33
N VAL A 93 -2.68 -5.28 -19.33
CA VAL A 93 -2.48 -3.83 -19.29
C VAL A 93 -1.84 -3.42 -17.97
N GLU A 94 -0.65 -2.82 -18.01
CA GLU A 94 0.07 -2.29 -16.84
C GLU A 94 -0.53 -0.94 -16.41
N TYR A 95 -1.77 -1.00 -15.91
CA TYR A 95 -2.59 0.17 -15.63
C TYR A 95 -1.94 1.15 -14.64
N HIS A 96 -1.26 0.64 -13.60
CA HIS A 96 -0.64 1.50 -12.58
C HIS A 96 0.45 2.39 -13.17
N LYS A 97 1.22 1.90 -14.14
CA LYS A 97 2.28 2.68 -14.82
C LYS A 97 1.67 3.80 -15.65
N LEU A 98 0.63 3.48 -16.42
CA LEU A 98 -0.11 4.48 -17.18
C LEU A 98 -0.76 5.54 -16.27
N LEU A 99 -1.36 5.11 -15.15
CA LEU A 99 -1.96 6.02 -14.17
C LEU A 99 -0.92 6.96 -13.54
N ASN A 100 0.30 6.47 -13.25
CA ASN A 100 1.37 7.32 -12.71
C ASN A 100 1.82 8.37 -13.73
N ILE A 101 1.89 8.03 -15.02
CA ILE A 101 2.17 8.98 -16.11
C ILE A 101 1.03 9.99 -16.25
N GLY A 102 -0.22 9.52 -16.31
CA GLY A 102 -1.39 10.38 -16.46
C GLY A 102 -1.58 11.34 -15.28
N ARG A 103 -1.34 10.88 -14.04
CA ARG A 103 -1.40 11.75 -12.85
C ARG A 103 -0.29 12.80 -12.83
N ALA A 104 0.91 12.47 -13.28
CA ALA A 104 2.00 13.44 -13.39
C ALA A 104 1.67 14.51 -14.44
N GLU A 105 1.10 14.10 -15.58
CA GLU A 105 0.77 14.99 -16.67
C GLU A 105 -0.42 15.93 -16.33
N ILE A 106 -1.49 15.40 -15.73
CA ILE A 106 -2.63 16.24 -15.33
C ILE A 106 -2.25 17.26 -14.25
N GLU A 107 -1.37 16.87 -13.31
CA GLU A 107 -0.87 17.79 -12.27
C GLU A 107 -0.03 18.94 -12.86
N ARG A 108 0.70 18.66 -13.96
CA ARG A 108 1.47 19.67 -14.70
C ARG A 108 0.57 20.66 -15.43
N ARG A 109 -0.50 20.18 -16.09
CA ARG A 109 -1.37 20.98 -16.94
C ARG A 109 -2.46 21.72 -16.16
N VAL A 110 -3.08 21.05 -15.19
CA VAL A 110 -4.23 21.59 -14.45
C VAL A 110 -3.84 21.86 -13.00
N PRO A 111 -3.51 23.11 -12.64
CA PRO A 111 -3.10 23.46 -11.28
C PRO A 111 -4.24 23.20 -10.29
N ARG A 112 -3.93 22.54 -9.18
CA ARG A 112 -4.90 22.33 -8.10
C ARG A 112 -5.24 23.62 -7.37
N PRO A 113 -6.47 23.75 -6.83
CA PRO A 113 -6.81 24.80 -5.89
C PRO A 113 -5.81 24.90 -4.73
N ALA A 114 -5.55 26.11 -4.23
CA ALA A 114 -4.54 26.35 -3.19
C ALA A 114 -4.79 25.51 -1.91
N GLY A 115 -6.05 25.31 -1.52
CA GLY A 115 -6.43 24.49 -0.37
C GLY A 115 -6.03 23.02 -0.52
N GLU A 116 -6.26 22.42 -1.70
CA GLU A 116 -5.86 21.03 -1.97
C GLU A 116 -4.34 20.87 -2.00
N ARG A 117 -3.63 21.83 -2.59
CA ARG A 117 -2.16 21.84 -2.59
C ARG A 117 -1.60 21.89 -1.18
N ALA A 118 -2.16 22.78 -0.33
CA ALA A 118 -1.78 22.90 1.07
C ALA A 118 -2.06 21.62 1.85
N GLN A 119 -3.23 21.00 1.66
CA GLN A 119 -3.59 19.73 2.28
C GLN A 119 -2.62 18.61 1.89
N ARG A 120 -2.35 18.42 0.59
CA ARG A 120 -1.42 17.39 0.09
C ARG A 120 0.01 17.62 0.62
N TYR A 121 0.46 18.88 0.63
CA TYR A 121 1.75 19.24 1.20
C TYR A 121 1.83 18.92 2.70
N ALA A 122 0.80 19.30 3.48
CA ALA A 122 0.73 19.02 4.91
C ALA A 122 0.75 17.49 5.18
N LEU A 123 -0.06 16.70 4.46
CA LEU A 123 -0.07 15.24 4.57
C LEU A 123 1.31 14.65 4.32
N ARG A 124 1.99 15.07 3.26
CA ARG A 124 3.35 14.61 2.96
C ARG A 124 4.32 14.96 4.09
N LYS A 125 4.32 16.21 4.56
CA LYS A 125 5.25 16.65 5.64
C LYS A 125 4.96 16.00 6.98
N MET A 126 3.69 15.65 7.27
CA MET A 126 3.30 15.01 8.53
C MET A 126 3.57 13.50 8.54
N MET A 127 3.22 12.79 7.46
CA MET A 127 3.18 11.32 7.47
C MET A 127 4.53 10.66 7.18
N VAL A 128 5.38 11.28 6.37
CA VAL A 128 6.60 10.62 5.86
C VAL A 128 7.76 10.61 6.84
N GLU A 129 7.71 11.40 7.90
CA GLU A 129 8.75 11.48 8.94
C GLU A 129 8.25 10.81 10.23
N PRO A 130 8.78 9.62 10.60
CA PRO A 130 8.24 8.83 11.70
C PRO A 130 8.19 9.57 13.04
N LYS A 131 9.28 10.28 13.39
CA LYS A 131 9.35 11.02 14.67
C LYS A 131 8.33 12.15 14.73
N ARG A 132 8.17 12.89 13.62
CA ARG A 132 7.17 13.97 13.53
C ARG A 132 5.76 13.43 13.60
N PHE A 133 5.47 12.35 12.87
CA PHE A 133 4.16 11.69 12.90
C PHE A 133 3.79 11.24 14.31
N GLN A 134 4.71 10.55 15.01
CA GLN A 134 4.49 10.09 16.38
C GLN A 134 4.26 11.25 17.35
N ALA A 135 5.04 12.33 17.24
CA ALA A 135 4.86 13.51 18.08
C ALA A 135 3.49 14.16 17.90
N LEU A 136 3.06 14.34 16.64
CA LEU A 136 1.73 14.89 16.31
C LEU A 136 0.61 13.95 16.75
N LEU A 137 0.77 12.64 16.60
CA LEU A 137 -0.19 11.65 17.04
C LEU A 137 -0.36 11.69 18.57
N LYS A 138 0.74 11.71 19.33
CA LYS A 138 0.72 11.83 20.80
C LYS A 138 0.05 13.13 21.24
N LEU A 139 0.40 14.26 20.62
CA LEU A 139 -0.24 15.55 20.89
C LEU A 139 -1.75 15.47 20.66
N GLY A 140 -2.17 14.95 19.49
CA GLY A 140 -3.59 14.74 19.19
C GLY A 140 -4.30 13.86 20.23
N GLN A 141 -3.68 12.74 20.62
CA GLN A 141 -4.24 11.84 21.64
C GLN A 141 -4.36 12.50 23.01
N THR A 142 -3.37 13.30 23.44
CA THR A 142 -3.40 14.04 24.70
C THR A 142 -4.54 15.05 24.73
N PHE A 143 -4.78 15.77 23.63
CA PHE A 143 -5.87 16.75 23.54
C PHE A 143 -7.20 16.16 23.04
N LYS A 144 -7.29 14.85 22.85
CA LYS A 144 -8.50 14.15 22.40
C LYS A 144 -9.77 14.51 23.20
N PRO A 145 -9.74 14.69 24.54
CA PRO A 145 -10.92 15.10 25.30
C PRO A 145 -11.47 16.48 24.92
N LEU A 146 -10.62 17.38 24.43
CA LEU A 146 -10.98 18.76 24.03
C LEU A 146 -11.47 18.85 22.57
N VAL A 147 -11.35 17.76 21.81
CA VAL A 147 -11.75 17.73 20.40
C VAL A 147 -13.25 17.42 20.28
N PRO A 148 -14.00 18.12 19.40
CA PRO A 148 -15.40 17.82 19.15
C PRO A 148 -15.64 16.33 18.81
N SER A 149 -16.76 15.76 19.26
CA SER A 149 -17.06 14.32 19.14
C SER A 149 -16.92 13.77 17.71
N LYS A 150 -17.34 14.55 16.71
CA LYS A 150 -17.22 14.17 15.29
C LYS A 150 -15.78 13.95 14.82
N LEU A 151 -14.82 14.73 15.34
CA LEU A 151 -13.39 14.61 15.04
C LEU A 151 -12.73 13.59 15.98
N ARG A 152 -13.11 13.56 17.25
CA ARG A 152 -12.61 12.63 18.26
C ARG A 152 -12.79 11.17 17.85
N ASN A 153 -13.92 10.83 17.26
CA ASN A 153 -14.23 9.47 16.81
C ASN A 153 -13.40 9.03 15.57
N LYS A 154 -12.80 9.97 14.85
CA LYS A 154 -11.89 9.70 13.73
C LYS A 154 -10.43 9.56 14.15
N MET A 155 -10.10 9.86 15.40
CA MET A 155 -8.72 9.75 15.90
C MET A 155 -8.40 8.30 16.24
N PRO A 156 -7.23 7.78 15.81
CA PRO A 156 -6.80 6.44 16.17
C PRO A 156 -6.82 6.20 17.68
N ALA A 157 -7.11 4.96 18.07
CA ALA A 157 -6.95 4.54 19.47
C ALA A 157 -5.48 4.60 19.88
N ALA A 158 -5.21 4.59 21.18
CA ALA A 158 -3.84 4.44 21.67
C ALA A 158 -3.26 3.11 21.17
N PRO A 159 -2.01 3.09 20.71
CA PRO A 159 -1.39 1.87 20.22
C PRO A 159 -1.18 0.88 21.38
N ILE A 160 -1.19 -0.40 21.04
CA ILE A 160 -0.81 -1.47 21.95
C ILE A 160 0.71 -1.42 22.15
N ASP A 161 1.17 -1.67 23.36
CA ASP A 161 2.61 -1.73 23.66
C ASP A 161 3.29 -2.76 22.75
N ALA A 162 4.45 -2.39 22.23
CA ALA A 162 5.24 -3.24 21.35
C ALA A 162 5.84 -4.46 22.08
N GLY A 163 6.04 -4.36 23.38
CA GLY A 163 6.82 -5.35 24.12
C GLY A 163 8.30 -5.37 23.74
N ALA A 164 9.06 -6.29 24.33
CA ALA A 164 10.47 -6.47 24.04
C ALA A 164 10.71 -7.10 22.67
N ARG A 165 11.79 -6.68 21.99
CA ARG A 165 12.31 -7.34 20.78
C ARG A 165 13.53 -8.17 21.14
N PRO A 166 13.69 -9.36 20.55
CA PRO A 166 14.94 -10.13 20.65
C PRO A 166 16.13 -9.36 20.07
N ASP A 167 17.35 -9.73 20.50
CA ASP A 167 18.58 -9.17 19.97
C ASP A 167 18.74 -9.52 18.47
N ALA A 168 19.14 -8.54 17.67
CA ALA A 168 19.32 -8.65 16.22
C ALA A 168 20.50 -9.58 15.79
N ASN A 169 21.32 -10.05 16.72
CA ASN A 169 22.52 -10.86 16.42
C ASN A 169 22.48 -12.30 16.97
N ARG A 170 21.30 -12.83 17.29
CA ARG A 170 21.16 -14.16 17.91
C ARG A 170 21.38 -15.32 16.94
N HIS A 171 21.10 -15.11 15.65
CA HIS A 171 21.10 -16.18 14.65
C HIS A 171 22.00 -15.82 13.47
N THR A 172 22.45 -16.83 12.73
CA THR A 172 23.25 -16.66 11.51
C THR A 172 22.40 -16.15 10.34
N ARG A 173 21.13 -16.59 10.25
CA ARG A 173 20.18 -16.08 9.27
C ARG A 173 19.75 -14.67 9.66
N ARG A 174 19.76 -13.76 8.71
CA ARG A 174 19.49 -12.34 8.98
C ARG A 174 18.62 -11.74 7.91
N VAL A 175 17.62 -10.99 8.37
CA VAL A 175 16.77 -10.15 7.51
C VAL A 175 16.75 -8.72 8.04
N LEU A 176 16.56 -7.76 7.15
CA LEU A 176 16.25 -6.39 7.54
C LEU A 176 14.73 -6.21 7.66
N ILE A 177 14.30 -5.26 8.48
CA ILE A 177 12.89 -4.88 8.54
C ILE A 177 12.72 -3.38 8.25
N LEU A 178 11.76 -3.04 7.39
CA LEU A 178 11.35 -1.66 7.18
C LEU A 178 10.38 -1.26 8.28
N GLU A 179 10.80 -0.38 9.18
CA GLU A 179 9.93 0.13 10.26
C GLU A 179 8.74 0.95 9.70
N GLY A 180 8.95 1.63 8.58
CA GLY A 180 7.93 2.47 7.95
C GLY A 180 7.78 3.85 8.60
N CYS A 181 6.83 4.64 8.11
CA CYS A 181 6.62 6.02 8.57
C CYS A 181 5.52 6.15 9.63
N VAL A 182 4.34 5.59 9.38
CA VAL A 182 3.16 5.73 10.27
C VAL A 182 2.99 4.52 11.21
N GLN A 183 3.45 3.34 10.81
CA GLN A 183 3.24 2.09 11.54
C GLN A 183 3.85 2.12 12.95
N PRO A 184 5.08 2.63 13.20
CA PRO A 184 5.62 2.72 14.55
C PRO A 184 4.79 3.57 15.51
N GLY A 185 4.00 4.52 14.98
CA GLY A 185 3.10 5.33 15.79
C GLY A 185 1.72 4.70 16.00
N LEU A 186 1.19 4.02 14.98
CA LEU A 186 -0.18 3.49 15.00
C LEU A 186 -0.27 2.05 15.51
N SER A 187 0.72 1.21 15.21
CA SER A 187 0.78 -0.21 15.59
C SER A 187 2.24 -0.64 15.80
N PRO A 188 2.92 -0.15 16.84
CA PRO A 188 4.32 -0.46 17.11
C PRO A 188 4.56 -1.95 17.36
N ASN A 189 3.53 -2.67 17.84
CA ASN A 189 3.60 -4.10 18.09
C ASN A 189 3.74 -4.94 16.81
N THR A 190 3.29 -4.47 15.65
CA THR A 190 3.34 -5.26 14.39
C THR A 190 4.77 -5.69 14.05
N ASN A 191 5.73 -4.77 14.05
CA ASN A 191 7.13 -5.09 13.76
C ASN A 191 7.81 -5.84 14.92
N ALA A 192 7.44 -5.56 16.15
CA ALA A 192 7.95 -6.28 17.32
C ALA A 192 7.47 -7.74 17.33
N ALA A 193 6.21 -7.99 17.06
CA ALA A 193 5.63 -9.33 16.90
C ALA A 193 6.33 -10.10 15.77
N THR A 194 6.54 -9.45 14.63
CA THR A 194 7.29 -10.03 13.52
C THR A 194 8.70 -10.45 13.95
N THR A 195 9.39 -9.60 14.71
CA THR A 195 10.74 -9.91 15.21
C THR A 195 10.71 -11.13 16.15
N ARG A 196 9.72 -11.23 17.05
CA ARG A 196 9.59 -12.39 17.97
C ARG A 196 9.27 -13.69 17.23
N ILE A 197 8.38 -13.65 16.23
CA ILE A 197 8.05 -14.83 15.41
C ILE A 197 9.27 -15.30 14.63
N LEU A 198 10.02 -14.40 13.97
CA LEU A 198 11.19 -14.74 13.18
C LEU A 198 12.35 -15.24 14.08
N ASP A 199 12.52 -14.68 15.27
CA ASP A 199 13.50 -15.15 16.26
C ASP A 199 13.23 -16.61 16.66
N ARG A 200 11.98 -17.01 16.88
CA ARG A 200 11.63 -18.41 17.16
C ARG A 200 11.93 -19.36 16.00
N LEU A 201 11.96 -18.83 14.78
CA LEU A 201 12.33 -19.57 13.56
C LEU A 201 13.84 -19.52 13.25
N GLY A 202 14.66 -18.99 14.16
CA GLY A 202 16.11 -18.91 13.97
C GLY A 202 16.58 -17.82 13.02
N ILE A 203 15.79 -16.75 12.87
CA ILE A 203 16.08 -15.62 11.97
C ILE A 203 16.19 -14.33 12.78
N SER A 204 17.36 -13.71 12.77
CA SER A 204 17.61 -12.40 13.35
C SER A 204 17.03 -11.29 12.48
N VAL A 205 16.37 -10.31 13.11
CA VAL A 205 15.76 -9.17 12.44
C VAL A 205 16.51 -7.90 12.82
N THR A 206 17.05 -7.19 11.84
CA THR A 206 17.77 -5.93 12.03
C THR A 206 16.92 -4.76 11.56
N PRO A 207 16.45 -3.90 12.48
CA PRO A 207 15.89 -2.60 12.10
C PRO A 207 17.04 -1.66 11.70
N VAL A 208 16.92 -1.05 10.51
CA VAL A 208 17.93 -0.09 10.03
C VAL A 208 17.42 1.32 10.33
N ALA A 209 18.07 1.99 11.27
CA ALA A 209 17.63 3.27 11.82
C ALA A 209 17.58 4.41 10.76
N GLU A 210 18.46 4.33 9.77
CA GLU A 210 18.59 5.29 8.67
C GLU A 210 17.52 5.07 7.59
N ALA A 211 16.91 3.89 7.52
CA ALA A 211 15.81 3.62 6.61
C ALA A 211 14.50 4.24 7.13
N GLY A 212 13.82 4.95 6.27
CA GLY A 212 12.62 5.71 6.63
C GLY A 212 11.35 5.30 5.89
N CYS A 213 10.58 6.28 5.46
CA CYS A 213 9.40 6.07 4.62
C CYS A 213 9.78 5.40 3.30
N CYS A 214 8.97 4.42 2.85
CA CYS A 214 9.17 3.79 1.54
C CYS A 214 9.08 4.76 0.35
N GLY A 215 8.49 5.95 0.52
CA GLY A 215 8.33 6.95 -0.53
C GLY A 215 6.94 6.97 -1.19
N ALA A 216 6.09 5.98 -0.93
CA ALA A 216 4.78 5.86 -1.58
C ALA A 216 3.88 7.08 -1.35
N VAL A 217 3.90 7.69 -0.16
CA VAL A 217 3.06 8.85 0.16
C VAL A 217 3.44 10.05 -0.71
N ASP A 218 4.73 10.36 -0.81
CA ASP A 218 5.21 11.45 -1.68
C ASP A 218 4.88 11.16 -3.14
N PHE A 219 5.15 9.94 -3.60
CA PHE A 219 4.97 9.54 -4.99
C PHE A 219 3.49 9.62 -5.44
N HIS A 220 2.58 9.03 -4.66
CA HIS A 220 1.15 9.01 -5.00
C HIS A 220 0.42 10.34 -4.79
N LEU A 221 1.02 11.27 -4.03
CA LEU A 221 0.58 12.66 -3.94
C LEU A 221 1.25 13.58 -4.98
N ASN A 222 1.77 12.99 -6.06
CA ASN A 222 2.39 13.66 -7.22
C ASN A 222 3.69 14.43 -6.92
N ALA A 223 4.39 14.09 -5.83
CA ALA A 223 5.75 14.53 -5.56
C ALA A 223 6.76 13.40 -5.87
N GLN A 224 6.73 12.93 -7.11
CA GLN A 224 7.49 11.74 -7.54
C GLN A 224 8.99 11.87 -7.31
N ASN A 225 9.57 13.07 -7.46
CA ASN A 225 11.00 13.31 -7.21
C ASN A 225 11.35 13.13 -5.72
N ASP A 226 10.50 13.62 -4.81
CA ASP A 226 10.68 13.40 -3.37
C ASP A 226 10.54 11.90 -3.03
N GLY A 227 9.59 11.21 -3.66
CA GLY A 227 9.45 9.75 -3.55
C GLY A 227 10.73 9.01 -3.98
N ARG A 228 11.29 9.36 -5.16
CA ARG A 228 12.56 8.80 -5.64
C ARG A 228 13.74 9.12 -4.72
N ALA A 229 13.79 10.32 -4.14
CA ALA A 229 14.83 10.66 -3.16
C ALA A 229 14.78 9.75 -1.93
N ARG A 230 13.56 9.40 -1.44
CA ARG A 230 13.42 8.43 -0.35
C ARG A 230 13.82 7.01 -0.73
N MET A 231 13.53 6.59 -1.98
CA MET A 231 14.00 5.29 -2.47
C MET A 231 15.52 5.21 -2.41
N ARG A 232 16.23 6.23 -2.89
CA ARG A 232 17.71 6.30 -2.85
C ARG A 232 18.23 6.24 -1.42
N ALA A 233 17.66 7.05 -0.52
CA ALA A 233 18.05 7.06 0.90
C ALA A 233 17.86 5.69 1.56
N ASN A 234 16.77 4.99 1.29
CA ASN A 234 16.54 3.64 1.80
C ASN A 234 17.53 2.62 1.19
N ILE A 235 17.82 2.72 -0.10
CA ILE A 235 18.82 1.87 -0.76
C ILE A 235 20.19 2.06 -0.09
N ASP A 236 20.62 3.30 0.12
CA ASP A 236 21.90 3.61 0.77
C ASP A 236 21.96 3.08 2.21
N ALA A 237 20.86 3.21 2.96
CA ALA A 237 20.77 2.69 4.33
C ALA A 237 20.87 1.16 4.39
N TRP A 238 20.28 0.44 3.45
CA TRP A 238 20.28 -1.02 3.42
C TRP A 238 21.54 -1.61 2.76
N TRP A 239 22.25 -0.85 1.92
CA TRP A 239 23.31 -1.37 1.08
C TRP A 239 24.44 -2.06 1.85
N PRO A 240 24.96 -1.49 2.97
CA PRO A 240 26.00 -2.16 3.77
C PRO A 240 25.61 -3.54 4.30
N TYR A 241 24.33 -3.73 4.64
CA TYR A 241 23.79 -5.02 5.12
C TYR A 241 23.57 -6.00 3.96
N ILE A 242 23.17 -5.50 2.79
CA ILE A 242 23.01 -6.33 1.58
C ILE A 242 24.37 -6.91 1.16
N GLU A 243 25.44 -6.13 1.21
CA GLU A 243 26.80 -6.59 0.92
C GLU A 243 27.29 -7.64 1.93
N GLN A 244 26.78 -7.63 3.15
CA GLN A 244 27.06 -8.64 4.18
C GLN A 244 26.19 -9.89 4.06
N GLY A 245 25.34 -10.02 3.05
CA GLY A 245 24.57 -11.23 2.77
C GLY A 245 23.21 -11.32 3.46
N THR A 246 22.53 -10.19 3.72
CA THR A 246 21.13 -10.19 4.16
C THR A 246 20.24 -11.02 3.23
N GLU A 247 19.38 -11.89 3.80
CA GLU A 247 18.49 -12.77 3.05
C GLU A 247 17.30 -12.03 2.42
N ALA A 248 16.75 -11.03 3.14
CA ALA A 248 15.58 -10.27 2.71
C ALA A 248 15.48 -8.91 3.39
N ILE A 249 14.68 -8.03 2.80
CA ILE A 249 14.19 -6.78 3.41
C ILE A 249 12.69 -6.99 3.64
N VAL A 250 12.31 -7.24 4.89
CA VAL A 250 10.94 -7.60 5.27
C VAL A 250 10.06 -6.38 5.40
N GLN A 251 8.87 -6.45 4.85
CA GLN A 251 7.80 -5.48 5.05
C GLN A 251 6.59 -6.14 5.68
N THR A 252 6.02 -5.48 6.67
CA THR A 252 4.79 -5.88 7.35
C THR A 252 3.58 -5.06 6.89
N ALA A 253 3.81 -3.95 6.22
CA ALA A 253 2.76 -3.18 5.56
C ALA A 253 2.79 -3.47 4.05
N SER A 254 1.82 -4.22 3.55
CA SER A 254 1.77 -4.66 2.15
C SER A 254 1.84 -3.51 1.14
N GLY A 255 1.35 -2.30 1.50
CA GLY A 255 1.49 -1.11 0.67
C GLY A 255 2.93 -0.63 0.53
N CYS A 256 3.72 -0.69 1.61
CA CYS A 256 5.15 -0.43 1.56
C CYS A 256 5.88 -1.53 0.78
N GLY A 257 5.52 -2.80 1.01
CA GLY A 257 6.12 -3.93 0.31
C GLY A 257 5.92 -3.86 -1.20
N ALA A 258 4.71 -3.59 -1.66
CA ALA A 258 4.42 -3.38 -3.07
C ALA A 258 5.28 -2.26 -3.67
N PHE A 259 5.42 -1.14 -2.95
CA PHE A 259 6.18 0.00 -3.43
C PHE A 259 7.70 -0.24 -3.45
N VAL A 260 8.28 -0.92 -2.45
CA VAL A 260 9.71 -1.27 -2.44
C VAL A 260 10.05 -2.26 -3.55
N LYS A 261 9.15 -3.20 -3.86
CA LYS A 261 9.31 -4.11 -5.00
C LYS A 261 9.37 -3.40 -6.35
N GLU A 262 8.83 -2.18 -6.45
CA GLU A 262 8.85 -1.35 -7.65
C GLU A 262 10.08 -0.41 -7.76
N TYR A 263 10.98 -0.37 -6.78
CA TYR A 263 12.16 0.52 -6.82
C TYR A 263 13.01 0.31 -8.07
N GLY A 264 13.22 -0.94 -8.49
CA GLY A 264 13.97 -1.27 -9.71
C GLY A 264 13.36 -0.67 -10.97
N TYR A 265 12.04 -0.69 -11.07
CA TYR A 265 11.33 -0.05 -12.18
C TYR A 265 11.38 1.49 -12.09
N MET A 266 11.13 2.04 -10.89
CA MET A 266 11.03 3.51 -10.70
C MET A 266 12.37 4.24 -10.81
N LEU A 267 13.49 3.53 -10.60
CA LEU A 267 14.86 4.04 -10.72
C LEU A 267 15.62 3.40 -11.90
N LYS A 268 14.94 2.76 -12.86
CA LYS A 268 15.56 2.05 -13.98
C LYS A 268 16.49 2.92 -14.84
N ASP A 269 16.20 4.21 -14.92
CA ASP A 269 16.94 5.19 -15.70
C ASP A 269 17.92 6.03 -14.86
N ASP A 270 18.09 5.68 -13.58
CA ASP A 270 19.00 6.34 -12.67
C ASP A 270 20.41 5.71 -12.78
N PRO A 271 21.43 6.46 -13.27
CA PRO A 271 22.74 5.89 -13.55
C PRO A 271 23.46 5.32 -12.31
N ASP A 272 23.16 5.86 -11.12
CA ASP A 272 23.84 5.49 -9.88
C ASP A 272 23.06 4.42 -9.09
N TYR A 273 21.74 4.32 -9.31
CA TYR A 273 20.85 3.51 -8.46
C TYR A 273 20.13 2.37 -9.19
N ALA A 274 20.08 2.32 -10.51
CA ALA A 274 19.30 1.31 -11.26
C ALA A 274 19.61 -0.13 -10.81
N VAL A 275 20.90 -0.48 -10.74
CA VAL A 275 21.34 -1.83 -10.34
C VAL A 275 21.04 -2.12 -8.88
N LYS A 276 21.32 -1.15 -8.00
CA LYS A 276 21.05 -1.27 -6.56
C LYS A 276 19.55 -1.39 -6.28
N ALA A 277 18.73 -0.59 -6.95
CA ALA A 277 17.27 -0.60 -6.85
C ALA A 277 16.69 -1.95 -7.28
N GLN A 278 17.18 -2.53 -8.38
CA GLN A 278 16.78 -3.87 -8.82
C GLN A 278 17.13 -4.94 -7.78
N LYS A 279 18.31 -4.87 -7.15
CA LYS A 279 18.71 -5.78 -6.07
C LYS A 279 17.80 -5.65 -4.86
N VAL A 280 17.48 -4.41 -4.44
CA VAL A 280 16.55 -4.13 -3.33
C VAL A 280 15.16 -4.67 -3.65
N SER A 281 14.62 -4.43 -4.86
CA SER A 281 13.33 -4.98 -5.28
C SER A 281 13.27 -6.52 -5.20
N THR A 282 14.36 -7.19 -5.55
CA THR A 282 14.47 -8.66 -5.47
C THR A 282 14.50 -9.15 -4.01
N LEU A 283 15.17 -8.42 -3.12
CA LEU A 283 15.28 -8.76 -1.69
C LEU A 283 14.04 -8.34 -0.88
N ALA A 284 13.20 -7.46 -1.43
CA ALA A 284 11.97 -7.02 -0.78
C ALA A 284 10.97 -8.17 -0.67
N LYS A 285 10.56 -8.51 0.57
CA LYS A 285 9.64 -9.60 0.89
C LYS A 285 8.56 -9.12 1.85
N ASP A 286 7.30 -9.43 1.54
CA ASP A 286 6.27 -9.38 2.58
C ASP A 286 6.56 -10.46 3.63
N ILE A 287 6.20 -10.21 4.89
CA ILE A 287 6.44 -11.19 5.97
C ILE A 287 5.82 -12.57 5.65
N VAL A 288 4.71 -12.60 4.93
CA VAL A 288 4.09 -13.88 4.54
C VAL A 288 4.96 -14.68 3.57
N GLU A 289 5.77 -14.02 2.73
CA GLU A 289 6.69 -14.73 1.82
C GLU A 289 7.82 -15.44 2.57
N ILE A 290 8.19 -14.92 3.74
CA ILE A 290 9.14 -15.61 4.61
C ILE A 290 8.43 -16.78 5.33
N LEU A 291 7.33 -16.48 6.03
CA LEU A 291 6.68 -17.47 6.90
C LEU A 291 6.11 -18.68 6.15
N ARG A 292 5.63 -18.49 4.90
CA ARG A 292 5.08 -19.64 4.14
C ARG A 292 6.12 -20.73 3.82
N ASP A 293 7.41 -20.36 3.79
CA ASP A 293 8.53 -21.21 3.42
C ASP A 293 9.27 -21.75 4.66
N GLU A 294 8.87 -21.34 5.90
CA GLU A 294 9.47 -21.76 7.16
C GLU A 294 8.70 -22.94 7.82
N PRO A 295 9.36 -23.73 8.69
CA PRO A 295 8.75 -24.81 9.44
C PRO A 295 7.87 -24.26 10.58
N LEU A 296 6.62 -23.91 10.26
CA LEU A 296 5.68 -23.22 11.18
C LEU A 296 5.34 -24.03 12.43
N ASP A 297 5.50 -25.36 12.42
CA ASP A 297 5.27 -26.22 13.57
C ASP A 297 6.18 -25.86 14.77
N ALA A 298 7.34 -25.24 14.50
CA ALA A 298 8.25 -24.78 15.54
C ALA A 298 7.68 -23.60 16.37
N LEU A 299 6.62 -22.95 15.90
CA LEU A 299 6.03 -21.79 16.57
C LEU A 299 5.14 -22.16 17.76
N ASN A 300 4.61 -23.40 17.85
CA ASN A 300 3.72 -23.83 18.93
C ASN A 300 2.60 -22.82 19.21
N VAL A 301 1.66 -22.69 18.29
CA VAL A 301 0.57 -21.70 18.34
C VAL A 301 -0.70 -22.31 18.95
N ASN A 302 -1.31 -21.61 19.91
CA ASN A 302 -2.65 -21.92 20.40
C ASN A 302 -3.69 -21.08 19.65
N ALA A 303 -4.16 -21.57 18.52
CA ALA A 303 -5.10 -20.87 17.63
C ALA A 303 -6.56 -21.13 18.05
N SER A 304 -7.07 -20.39 19.04
CA SER A 304 -8.42 -20.55 19.55
C SER A 304 -9.46 -19.59 18.95
N GLN A 305 -9.05 -18.55 18.22
CA GLN A 305 -9.92 -17.48 17.72
C GLN A 305 -10.43 -17.76 16.30
N ARG A 306 -11.69 -17.35 16.04
CA ARG A 306 -12.29 -17.33 14.70
C ARG A 306 -12.06 -15.97 14.06
N LEU A 307 -11.35 -15.95 12.93
CA LEU A 307 -10.86 -14.76 12.27
C LEU A 307 -11.53 -14.53 10.92
N ALA A 308 -11.75 -13.26 10.55
CA ALA A 308 -11.95 -12.87 9.15
C ALA A 308 -10.65 -12.21 8.63
N PHE A 309 -10.11 -12.72 7.53
CA PHE A 309 -8.92 -12.08 6.94
C PHE A 309 -9.32 -11.09 5.85
N HIS A 310 -8.97 -9.83 6.04
CA HIS A 310 -9.00 -8.82 4.99
C HIS A 310 -7.68 -8.85 4.23
N CYS A 311 -7.68 -9.45 3.03
CA CYS A 311 -6.53 -9.41 2.14
C CYS A 311 -6.38 -8.00 1.54
N PRO A 312 -5.33 -7.23 1.86
CA PRO A 312 -5.12 -5.92 1.26
C PRO A 312 -4.91 -6.01 -0.25
N CYS A 313 -5.45 -5.06 -1.01
CA CYS A 313 -5.27 -5.01 -2.46
C CYS A 313 -3.80 -4.97 -2.88
N THR A 314 -2.94 -4.31 -2.12
CA THR A 314 -1.50 -4.28 -2.35
C THR A 314 -0.81 -5.63 -2.09
N LEU A 315 -1.39 -6.50 -1.27
CA LEU A 315 -0.92 -7.87 -1.09
C LEU A 315 -1.40 -8.78 -2.23
N GLN A 316 -2.72 -8.79 -2.46
CA GLN A 316 -3.31 -9.75 -3.41
C GLN A 316 -3.08 -9.37 -4.88
N HIS A 317 -3.15 -8.09 -5.25
CA HIS A 317 -3.06 -7.65 -6.64
C HIS A 317 -1.66 -7.15 -7.02
N ALA A 318 -1.07 -6.25 -6.23
CA ALA A 318 0.26 -5.71 -6.55
C ALA A 318 1.37 -6.74 -6.33
N GLN A 319 1.36 -7.45 -5.20
CA GLN A 319 2.39 -8.46 -4.89
C GLN A 319 2.01 -9.87 -5.34
N LYS A 320 0.77 -10.11 -5.78
CA LYS A 320 0.25 -11.42 -6.25
C LYS A 320 0.37 -12.53 -5.20
N LEU A 321 0.12 -12.17 -3.93
CA LEU A 321 0.20 -13.06 -2.76
C LEU A 321 -1.19 -13.43 -2.22
N ASN A 322 -2.18 -13.53 -3.10
CA ASN A 322 -3.54 -13.95 -2.73
C ASN A 322 -3.52 -15.36 -2.13
N GLY A 323 -4.25 -15.56 -1.02
CA GLY A 323 -4.32 -16.84 -0.31
C GLY A 323 -3.09 -17.19 0.53
N ALA A 324 -1.99 -16.42 0.46
CA ALA A 324 -0.75 -16.74 1.16
C ALA A 324 -0.88 -16.63 2.68
N VAL A 325 -1.50 -15.56 3.18
CA VAL A 325 -1.73 -15.35 4.62
C VAL A 325 -2.74 -16.35 5.16
N GLU A 326 -3.82 -16.58 4.41
CA GLU A 326 -4.83 -17.58 4.75
C GLU A 326 -4.20 -18.98 4.86
N GLY A 327 -3.29 -19.32 3.95
CA GLY A 327 -2.53 -20.57 3.98
C GLY A 327 -1.65 -20.70 5.21
N VAL A 328 -0.95 -19.63 5.62
CA VAL A 328 -0.13 -19.61 6.85
C VAL A 328 -1.00 -19.72 8.09
N LEU A 329 -2.07 -18.93 8.20
CA LEU A 329 -3.01 -18.97 9.33
C LEU A 329 -3.67 -20.33 9.45
N GLY A 330 -4.07 -20.95 8.33
CA GLY A 330 -4.64 -22.30 8.30
C GLY A 330 -3.65 -23.37 8.79
N LYS A 331 -2.38 -23.31 8.35
CA LYS A 331 -1.31 -24.22 8.86
C LYS A 331 -1.07 -24.06 10.37
N LEU A 332 -1.23 -22.83 10.90
CA LEU A 332 -1.12 -22.55 12.33
C LEU A 332 -2.38 -22.92 13.12
N GLY A 333 -3.44 -23.40 12.47
CA GLY A 333 -4.66 -23.89 13.11
C GLY A 333 -5.76 -22.85 13.33
N PHE A 334 -5.61 -21.60 12.83
CA PHE A 334 -6.66 -20.59 12.96
C PHE A 334 -7.88 -20.91 12.09
N ALA A 335 -9.09 -20.76 12.65
CA ALA A 335 -10.33 -20.86 11.92
C ALA A 335 -10.63 -19.55 11.18
N LEU A 336 -10.71 -19.62 9.84
CA LEU A 336 -11.03 -18.45 9.00
C LEU A 336 -12.48 -18.50 8.53
N THR A 337 -13.21 -17.39 8.67
CA THR A 337 -14.54 -17.22 8.09
C THR A 337 -14.43 -16.84 6.62
N PRO A 338 -15.35 -17.32 5.75
CA PRO A 338 -15.36 -16.93 4.34
C PRO A 338 -15.72 -15.45 4.19
N VAL A 339 -15.08 -14.77 3.25
CA VAL A 339 -15.30 -13.35 2.98
C VAL A 339 -15.75 -13.18 1.53
N GLN A 340 -16.96 -12.68 1.33
CA GLN A 340 -17.48 -12.34 0.00
C GLN A 340 -16.74 -11.13 -0.55
N ASP A 341 -16.60 -11.07 -1.87
CA ASP A 341 -15.92 -9.97 -2.55
C ASP A 341 -14.55 -9.60 -1.93
N ALA A 342 -13.81 -10.63 -1.51
CA ALA A 342 -12.51 -10.48 -0.86
C ALA A 342 -11.54 -9.64 -1.72
N HIS A 343 -11.68 -9.69 -3.05
CA HIS A 343 -10.87 -8.96 -4.02
C HIS A 343 -11.07 -7.43 -4.02
N LEU A 344 -12.18 -6.92 -3.45
CA LEU A 344 -12.46 -5.48 -3.46
C LEU A 344 -11.66 -4.73 -2.38
N CYS A 345 -11.26 -3.50 -2.71
CA CYS A 345 -10.54 -2.60 -1.81
C CYS A 345 -11.43 -2.13 -0.64
N CYS A 346 -10.83 -1.96 0.55
CA CYS A 346 -11.51 -1.40 1.72
C CYS A 346 -11.67 0.14 1.69
N GLY A 347 -11.14 0.83 0.69
CA GLY A 347 -11.22 2.29 0.59
C GLY A 347 -10.10 3.05 1.31
N SER A 348 -9.18 2.40 2.00
CA SER A 348 -8.06 3.07 2.71
C SER A 348 -7.11 3.80 1.76
N ALA A 349 -6.48 3.05 0.86
CA ALA A 349 -5.56 3.49 -0.21
C ALA A 349 -4.62 4.65 0.18
N GLY A 350 -3.88 4.50 1.26
CA GLY A 350 -2.94 5.50 1.77
C GLY A 350 -3.65 6.77 2.24
N THR A 351 -3.46 7.87 1.50
CA THR A 351 -4.09 9.17 1.81
C THR A 351 -5.50 9.32 1.21
N TYR A 352 -5.98 8.35 0.44
CA TYR A 352 -7.28 8.42 -0.24
C TYR A 352 -8.44 8.60 0.74
N SER A 353 -8.42 7.90 1.87
CA SER A 353 -9.46 8.05 2.92
C SER A 353 -9.55 9.47 3.51
N ILE A 354 -8.52 10.29 3.32
CA ILE A 354 -8.48 11.71 3.73
C ILE A 354 -8.90 12.61 2.58
N THR A 355 -8.48 12.31 1.35
CA THR A 355 -8.73 13.15 0.17
C THR A 355 -10.06 12.84 -0.51
N GLN A 356 -10.61 11.62 -0.32
CA GLN A 356 -11.89 11.14 -0.86
C GLN A 356 -12.74 10.48 0.23
N PRO A 357 -13.07 11.19 1.34
CA PRO A 357 -13.61 10.58 2.55
C PRO A 357 -14.99 9.92 2.36
N GLU A 358 -15.82 10.45 1.47
CA GLU A 358 -17.16 9.91 1.21
C GLU A 358 -17.09 8.52 0.54
N LEU A 359 -16.33 8.42 -0.55
CA LEU A 359 -16.14 7.14 -1.25
C LEU A 359 -15.40 6.13 -0.37
N ALA A 360 -14.37 6.58 0.34
CA ALA A 360 -13.62 5.74 1.25
C ALA A 360 -14.50 5.14 2.36
N THR A 361 -15.41 5.92 2.92
CA THR A 361 -16.35 5.48 3.97
C THR A 361 -17.31 4.43 3.42
N GLN A 362 -17.90 4.64 2.25
CA GLN A 362 -18.79 3.66 1.63
C GLN A 362 -18.09 2.34 1.32
N LEU A 363 -16.87 2.40 0.79
CA LEU A 363 -16.04 1.20 0.52
C LEU A 363 -15.68 0.46 1.80
N ARG A 364 -15.36 1.19 2.88
CA ARG A 364 -15.09 0.61 4.19
C ARG A 364 -16.28 -0.15 4.73
N ASP A 365 -17.45 0.49 4.70
CA ASP A 365 -18.66 -0.09 5.28
C ASP A 365 -19.12 -1.33 4.49
N ASN A 366 -19.02 -1.30 3.16
CA ASN A 366 -19.25 -2.47 2.30
C ASN A 366 -18.27 -3.60 2.64
N LYS A 367 -16.98 -3.30 2.82
CA LYS A 367 -15.97 -4.30 3.16
C LYS A 367 -16.21 -4.88 4.56
N LEU A 368 -16.58 -4.07 5.54
CA LEU A 368 -16.90 -4.55 6.89
C LEU A 368 -18.13 -5.48 6.88
N ASN A 369 -19.17 -5.14 6.12
CA ASN A 369 -20.33 -6.02 5.97
C ASN A 369 -19.94 -7.41 5.44
N ALA A 370 -19.05 -7.47 4.45
CA ALA A 370 -18.55 -8.73 3.90
C ALA A 370 -17.66 -9.51 4.89
N LEU A 371 -16.81 -8.83 5.65
CA LEU A 371 -15.91 -9.43 6.65
C LEU A 371 -16.66 -9.97 7.85
N GLU A 372 -17.73 -9.30 8.29
CA GLU A 372 -18.52 -9.64 9.46
C GLU A 372 -19.61 -10.67 9.18
N ALA A 373 -19.90 -10.98 7.92
CA ALA A 373 -20.95 -11.94 7.53
C ALA A 373 -20.78 -13.35 8.13
N GLY A 374 -19.52 -13.76 8.41
CA GLY A 374 -19.19 -15.02 9.06
C GLY A 374 -19.12 -14.96 10.58
N ASP A 375 -19.54 -13.85 11.20
CA ASP A 375 -19.50 -13.60 12.64
C ASP A 375 -18.11 -13.90 13.26
N PRO A 376 -17.01 -13.25 12.77
CA PRO A 376 -15.68 -13.43 13.34
C PRO A 376 -15.55 -12.73 14.68
N GLU A 377 -14.71 -13.27 15.55
CA GLU A 377 -14.32 -12.60 16.80
C GLU A 377 -13.41 -11.40 16.54
N MET A 378 -12.63 -11.48 15.44
CA MET A 378 -11.68 -10.44 15.05
C MET A 378 -11.46 -10.42 13.54
N ILE A 379 -11.26 -9.23 13.00
CA ILE A 379 -10.78 -9.02 11.64
C ILE A 379 -9.26 -8.86 11.67
N VAL A 380 -8.55 -9.59 10.81
CA VAL A 380 -7.09 -9.44 10.66
C VAL A 380 -6.73 -8.99 9.27
N THR A 381 -5.65 -8.20 9.15
CA THR A 381 -5.18 -7.67 7.87
C THR A 381 -3.63 -7.61 7.83
N ALA A 382 -3.06 -7.36 6.66
CA ALA A 382 -1.61 -7.26 6.43
C ALA A 382 -1.16 -5.85 6.02
N ASN A 383 -1.91 -4.81 6.39
CA ASN A 383 -1.55 -3.44 6.03
C ASN A 383 -2.08 -2.42 7.05
N ILE A 384 -1.20 -1.59 7.57
CA ILE A 384 -1.53 -0.58 8.59
C ILE A 384 -2.61 0.41 8.15
N GLY A 385 -2.63 0.79 6.86
CA GLY A 385 -3.67 1.68 6.31
C GLY A 385 -5.05 1.03 6.36
N CYS A 386 -5.17 -0.24 5.95
CA CYS A 386 -6.41 -1.02 6.02
C CYS A 386 -6.83 -1.24 7.48
N GLN A 387 -5.90 -1.62 8.35
CA GLN A 387 -6.14 -1.80 9.78
C GLN A 387 -6.76 -0.55 10.41
N THR A 388 -6.13 0.61 10.23
CA THR A 388 -6.60 1.86 10.81
C THR A 388 -7.95 2.31 10.24
N HIS A 389 -8.14 2.14 8.93
CA HIS A 389 -9.37 2.55 8.24
C HIS A 389 -10.57 1.69 8.66
N LEU A 390 -10.42 0.38 8.69
CA LEU A 390 -11.47 -0.54 9.11
C LEU A 390 -11.78 -0.37 10.62
N ALA A 391 -10.75 -0.29 11.46
CA ALA A 391 -10.92 -0.05 12.91
C ALA A 391 -11.62 1.28 13.22
N GLY A 392 -11.48 2.29 12.36
CA GLY A 392 -12.14 3.59 12.50
C GLY A 392 -13.68 3.55 12.44
N ALA A 393 -14.28 2.43 12.03
CA ALA A 393 -15.73 2.22 12.11
C ALA A 393 -16.22 1.84 13.51
N ASN A 394 -15.34 1.44 14.43
CA ASN A 394 -15.64 0.96 15.79
C ASN A 394 -16.67 -0.19 15.81
N ARG A 395 -16.53 -1.14 14.87
CA ARG A 395 -17.30 -2.39 14.79
C ARG A 395 -16.44 -3.55 15.32
N THR A 396 -16.33 -4.67 14.62
CA THR A 396 -15.45 -5.77 14.99
C THR A 396 -13.99 -5.32 15.14
N PRO A 397 -13.25 -5.74 16.19
CA PRO A 397 -11.85 -5.38 16.38
C PRO A 397 -10.99 -5.74 15.15
N VAL A 398 -10.05 -4.85 14.78
CA VAL A 398 -9.15 -5.05 13.62
C VAL A 398 -7.70 -4.99 14.07
N ARG A 399 -6.92 -6.03 13.74
CA ARG A 399 -5.50 -6.10 14.08
C ARG A 399 -4.64 -6.58 12.89
N HIS A 400 -3.33 -6.45 13.03
CA HIS A 400 -2.43 -7.07 12.08
C HIS A 400 -2.33 -8.58 12.36
N TRP A 401 -2.34 -9.40 11.30
CA TRP A 401 -2.38 -10.85 11.45
C TRP A 401 -1.17 -11.42 12.22
N VAL A 402 0.05 -10.85 12.05
CA VAL A 402 1.23 -11.29 12.81
C VAL A 402 1.11 -11.03 14.30
N GLU A 403 0.36 -10.00 14.72
CA GLU A 403 0.15 -9.71 16.13
C GLU A 403 -0.71 -10.79 16.81
N ILE A 404 -1.62 -11.40 16.05
CA ILE A 404 -2.47 -12.49 16.54
C ILE A 404 -1.68 -13.78 16.62
N VAL A 405 -0.83 -14.05 15.62
CA VAL A 405 0.09 -15.19 15.68
C VAL A 405 1.04 -15.09 16.87
N ASP A 406 1.65 -13.91 17.06
CA ASP A 406 2.57 -13.66 18.19
C ASP A 406 1.88 -13.81 19.56
N ALA A 407 0.66 -13.28 19.70
CA ALA A 407 -0.12 -13.40 20.94
C ALA A 407 -0.55 -14.84 21.26
N ALA A 408 -0.61 -15.71 20.25
CA ALA A 408 -0.98 -17.12 20.39
C ALA A 408 0.23 -18.05 20.57
N LEU A 409 1.47 -17.53 20.54
CA LEU A 409 2.69 -18.31 20.81
C LEU A 409 2.71 -18.82 22.27
N THR A 410 3.06 -20.09 22.47
CA THR A 410 3.14 -20.75 23.80
C THR A 410 4.57 -21.04 24.22
#